data_f3680f33926fa68136f6a96d981a7452
#
_entry.id   f3680f33926fa68136f6a96d981a7452
#
_cell.length_a   1.000
_cell.length_b   1.000
_cell.length_c   1.000
_cell.angle_alpha   90.00
_cell.angle_beta   90.00
_cell.angle_gamma   90.00
#
_symmetry.space_group_name_H-M   'P 1'
#
loop_
_entity.id
_entity.type
_entity.pdbx_description
1 polymer ?
#
loop_
_entity_poly.entity_id
_entity_poly.type
_entity_poly.pdbx_seq_one_letter_code
_entity_poly.pdbx_strand_id
1 'polypeptide(L)'
;MPHPILYSFRRCPYAMRARLGILLAQQTVALREIVLKHKPDAMLEASPKGTVPVLLLESGQVIDESLAIMQWALACNDPHDLQLSQTPTLQQQAMALIAQNDTEFKPWLDKYKYADRHPEHDESYYRAQGEQFIQVLERQLAHSGALTDQTKHLSLINDRHSIADYAIFPFIRQFAHVDLTWWNSAPFPLTQRWLRHHIESPLFIAIMDKYPTWLESGISHTFGPNIAINECP
;
A
#
# COMPACT_ATOMS: atom_id res chain seq x y z
N MET A 1 4.52 16.34 22.55
CA MET A 1 5.43 16.81 21.48
C MET A 1 4.62 16.85 20.21
N PRO A 2 4.86 17.77 19.26
CA PRO A 2 4.20 17.73 17.99
C PRO A 2 4.59 16.43 17.27
N HIS A 3 3.64 15.81 16.59
CA HIS A 3 3.90 14.60 15.79
C HIS A 3 4.19 15.01 14.34
N PRO A 4 4.94 14.19 13.57
CA PRO A 4 5.04 14.35 12.13
C PRO A 4 3.67 14.48 11.49
N ILE A 5 3.52 15.29 10.43
CA ILE A 5 2.24 15.52 9.78
C ILE A 5 2.15 14.66 8.52
N LEU A 6 1.12 13.83 8.41
CA LEU A 6 0.84 13.03 7.22
C LEU A 6 -0.37 13.59 6.46
N TYR A 7 -0.15 14.17 5.28
CA TYR A 7 -1.21 14.44 4.33
C TYR A 7 -1.56 13.17 3.55
N SER A 8 -2.82 12.81 3.53
CA SER A 8 -3.26 11.51 3.05
C SER A 8 -4.63 11.58 2.39
N PHE A 9 -4.87 10.70 1.43
CA PHE A 9 -6.18 10.45 0.85
C PHE A 9 -6.50 8.97 0.99
N ARG A 10 -7.48 8.63 1.79
CA ARG A 10 -7.82 7.26 2.22
C ARG A 10 -7.90 6.24 1.07
N ARG A 11 -8.44 6.64 -0.09
CA ARG A 11 -8.64 5.73 -1.23
C ARG A 11 -7.43 5.59 -2.17
N CYS A 12 -6.36 6.32 -1.93
CA CYS A 12 -5.14 6.26 -2.74
C CYS A 12 -4.27 5.07 -2.30
N PRO A 13 -3.86 4.14 -3.18
CA PRO A 13 -3.03 3.00 -2.80
C PRO A 13 -1.66 3.42 -2.26
N TYR A 14 -1.07 4.50 -2.76
CA TYR A 14 0.15 5.07 -2.21
C TYR A 14 -0.04 5.57 -0.77
N ALA A 15 -1.17 6.24 -0.49
CA ALA A 15 -1.48 6.69 0.87
C ALA A 15 -1.78 5.50 1.79
N MET A 16 -2.40 4.42 1.30
CA MET A 16 -2.58 3.18 2.05
C MET A 16 -1.22 2.57 2.42
N ARG A 17 -0.28 2.50 1.47
CA ARG A 17 1.09 2.00 1.71
C ARG A 17 1.78 2.78 2.85
N ALA A 18 1.72 4.10 2.83
CA ALA A 18 2.31 4.93 3.88
C ALA A 18 1.65 4.70 5.24
N ARG A 19 0.32 4.67 5.30
CA ARG A 19 -0.44 4.38 6.52
C ARG A 19 -0.09 3.01 7.10
N LEU A 20 0.03 1.99 6.25
CA LEU A 20 0.45 0.64 6.66
C LEU A 20 1.83 0.68 7.30
N GLY A 21 2.81 1.31 6.66
CA GLY A 21 4.15 1.44 7.20
C GLY A 21 4.17 2.11 8.58
N ILE A 22 3.39 3.17 8.76
CA ILE A 22 3.29 3.89 10.03
C ILE A 22 2.73 2.99 11.14
N LEU A 23 1.63 2.26 10.87
CA LEU A 23 1.03 1.37 11.87
C LEU A 23 1.93 0.16 12.18
N LEU A 24 2.49 -0.49 11.15
CA LEU A 24 3.40 -1.65 11.31
C LEU A 24 4.64 -1.30 12.13
N ALA A 25 5.15 -0.08 11.93
CA ALA A 25 6.28 0.45 12.68
C ALA A 25 5.89 1.05 14.05
N GLN A 26 4.61 0.98 14.43
CA GLN A 26 4.09 1.54 15.67
C GLN A 26 4.43 3.04 15.84
N GLN A 27 4.51 3.78 14.73
CA GLN A 27 4.74 5.21 14.74
C GLN A 27 3.43 5.97 14.92
N THR A 28 3.50 7.18 15.47
CA THR A 28 2.35 8.08 15.61
C THR A 28 2.56 9.34 14.78
N VAL A 29 1.54 9.73 14.02
CA VAL A 29 1.55 10.95 13.19
C VAL A 29 0.25 11.74 13.36
N ALA A 30 0.29 13.02 13.03
CA ALA A 30 -0.88 13.87 12.88
C ALA A 30 -1.43 13.72 11.46
N LEU A 31 -2.47 12.90 11.29
CA LEU A 31 -3.09 12.64 10.00
C LEU A 31 -3.96 13.82 9.57
N ARG A 32 -3.76 14.29 8.36
CA ARG A 32 -4.60 15.27 7.66
C ARG A 32 -5.20 14.63 6.43
N GLU A 33 -6.46 14.21 6.51
CA GLU A 33 -7.19 13.70 5.36
C GLU A 33 -7.48 14.83 4.38
N ILE A 34 -7.24 14.62 3.09
CA ILE A 34 -7.44 15.63 2.05
C ILE A 34 -8.39 15.16 0.94
N VAL A 35 -8.85 16.12 0.13
CA VAL A 35 -9.52 15.86 -1.15
C VAL A 35 -8.57 16.24 -2.28
N LEU A 36 -8.35 15.33 -3.23
CA LEU A 36 -7.37 15.53 -4.32
C LEU A 36 -7.69 16.73 -5.23
N LYS A 37 -8.97 17.13 -5.31
CA LYS A 37 -9.40 18.30 -6.10
C LYS A 37 -9.15 19.64 -5.38
N HIS A 38 -9.01 19.61 -4.05
CA HIS A 38 -8.81 20.77 -3.19
C HIS A 38 -7.67 20.46 -2.21
N LYS A 39 -6.45 20.65 -2.69
CA LYS A 39 -5.24 20.40 -1.89
C LYS A 39 -4.95 21.60 -1.00
N PRO A 40 -4.59 21.39 0.29
CA PRO A 40 -4.18 22.47 1.16
C PRO A 40 -2.91 23.16 0.67
N ASP A 41 -2.86 24.50 0.77
CA ASP A 41 -1.66 25.28 0.41
C ASP A 41 -0.43 24.82 1.19
N ALA A 42 -0.57 24.59 2.49
CA ALA A 42 0.51 24.08 3.35
C ALA A 42 1.05 22.69 2.88
N MET A 43 0.24 21.86 2.23
CA MET A 43 0.71 20.64 1.61
C MET A 43 1.49 20.93 0.32
N LEU A 44 1.03 21.87 -0.50
CA LEU A 44 1.67 22.25 -1.76
C LEU A 44 3.00 23.00 -1.51
N GLU A 45 3.07 23.78 -0.45
CA GLU A 45 4.33 24.42 0.01
C GLU A 45 5.34 23.36 0.45
N ALA A 46 4.89 22.31 1.18
CA ALA A 46 5.77 21.24 1.63
C ALA A 46 6.22 20.33 0.45
N SER A 47 5.32 20.02 -0.48
CA SER A 47 5.62 19.21 -1.67
C SER A 47 4.92 19.79 -2.91
N PRO A 48 5.63 20.58 -3.73
CA PRO A 48 5.08 21.15 -4.97
C PRO A 48 4.62 20.12 -6.01
N LYS A 49 5.06 18.86 -5.89
CA LYS A 49 4.60 17.71 -6.65
C LYS A 49 3.07 17.52 -6.53
N GLY A 50 2.49 17.94 -5.40
CA GLY A 50 1.04 17.93 -5.18
C GLY A 50 0.41 16.54 -5.20
N THR A 51 1.17 15.50 -4.92
CA THR A 51 0.68 14.12 -4.79
C THR A 51 0.56 13.71 -3.33
N VAL A 52 -0.21 12.67 -3.04
CA VAL A 52 -0.28 12.04 -1.71
C VAL A 52 0.30 10.64 -1.76
N PRO A 53 0.92 10.18 -0.66
CA PRO A 53 1.07 10.84 0.65
C PRO A 53 2.21 11.86 0.68
N VAL A 54 2.16 12.79 1.66
CA VAL A 54 3.28 13.66 2.04
C VAL A 54 3.45 13.59 3.55
N LEU A 55 4.64 13.28 4.01
CA LEU A 55 5.01 13.27 5.42
C LEU A 55 5.97 14.44 5.70
N LEU A 56 5.57 15.33 6.59
CA LEU A 56 6.40 16.43 7.10
C LEU A 56 6.88 16.08 8.50
N LEU A 57 8.18 15.86 8.66
CA LEU A 57 8.81 15.55 9.94
C LEU A 57 8.92 16.79 10.82
N GLU A 58 9.09 16.59 12.13
CA GLU A 58 9.31 17.68 13.10
C GLU A 58 10.58 18.51 12.79
N SER A 59 11.57 17.90 12.13
CA SER A 59 12.79 18.57 11.66
C SER A 59 12.56 19.54 10.48
N GLY A 60 11.35 19.54 9.89
CA GLY A 60 11.05 20.23 8.64
C GLY A 60 11.38 19.41 7.37
N GLN A 61 11.99 18.23 7.51
CA GLN A 61 12.22 17.34 6.36
C GLN A 61 10.90 16.82 5.80
N VAL A 62 10.79 16.81 4.48
CA VAL A 62 9.63 16.28 3.75
C VAL A 62 9.99 14.94 3.09
N ILE A 63 9.07 13.96 3.21
CA ILE A 63 9.13 12.69 2.51
C ILE A 63 7.82 12.56 1.73
N ASP A 64 7.87 12.54 0.40
CA ASP A 64 6.69 12.56 -0.47
C ASP A 64 6.57 11.34 -1.40
N GLU A 65 7.38 10.30 -1.15
CA GLU A 65 7.25 8.99 -1.77
C GLU A 65 6.72 7.97 -0.75
N SER A 66 5.66 7.26 -1.10
CA SER A 66 4.97 6.35 -0.18
C SER A 66 5.85 5.22 0.34
N LEU A 67 6.74 4.68 -0.52
CA LEU A 67 7.69 3.65 -0.13
C LEU A 67 8.74 4.21 0.82
N ALA A 68 9.24 5.43 0.56
CA ALA A 68 10.18 6.10 1.45
C ALA A 68 9.56 6.40 2.82
N ILE A 69 8.26 6.76 2.87
CA ILE A 69 7.55 6.94 4.15
C ILE A 69 7.45 5.60 4.91
N MET A 70 7.10 4.51 4.22
CA MET A 70 7.05 3.18 4.84
C MET A 70 8.42 2.76 5.36
N GLN A 71 9.48 2.95 4.58
CA GLN A 71 10.87 2.65 4.98
C GLN A 71 11.34 3.52 6.13
N TRP A 72 11.02 4.82 6.13
CA TRP A 72 11.31 5.72 7.24
C TRP A 72 10.66 5.22 8.55
N ALA A 73 9.40 4.85 8.48
CA ALA A 73 8.68 4.36 9.65
C ALA A 73 9.33 3.07 10.18
N LEU A 74 9.59 2.09 9.31
CA LEU A 74 10.23 0.81 9.67
C LEU A 74 11.68 1.01 10.11
N ALA A 75 12.40 2.02 9.63
CA ALA A 75 13.73 2.36 10.14
C ALA A 75 13.70 2.89 11.59
N CYS A 76 12.58 3.52 11.99
CA CYS A 76 12.39 3.94 13.38
C CYS A 76 12.09 2.74 14.30
N ASN A 77 11.31 1.78 13.82
CA ASN A 77 10.95 0.57 14.57
C ASN A 77 10.41 -0.51 13.61
N ASP A 78 11.06 -1.67 13.57
CA ASP A 78 10.65 -2.82 12.75
C ASP A 78 10.57 -4.09 13.63
N PRO A 79 9.54 -4.19 14.48
CA PRO A 79 9.45 -5.27 15.47
C PRO A 79 9.29 -6.67 14.85
N HIS A 80 8.93 -6.74 13.57
CA HIS A 80 8.68 -7.98 12.84
C HIS A 80 9.75 -8.28 11.76
N ASP A 81 10.81 -7.48 11.67
CA ASP A 81 11.85 -7.55 10.62
C ASP A 81 11.23 -7.59 9.20
N LEU A 82 10.22 -6.74 8.96
CA LEU A 82 9.52 -6.65 7.67
C LEU A 82 10.47 -6.24 6.54
N GLN A 83 11.48 -5.45 6.86
CA GLN A 83 12.53 -5.04 5.90
C GLN A 83 13.52 -6.15 5.57
N LEU A 84 13.44 -7.32 6.25
CA LEU A 84 14.34 -8.46 6.03
C LEU A 84 15.82 -8.08 6.21
N SER A 85 16.11 -7.24 7.22
CA SER A 85 17.42 -6.63 7.44
C SER A 85 18.52 -7.67 7.71
N GLN A 86 18.15 -8.84 8.26
CA GLN A 86 19.05 -9.96 8.55
C GLN A 86 19.31 -10.88 7.33
N THR A 87 18.57 -10.67 6.22
CA THR A 87 18.64 -11.52 5.03
C THR A 87 18.73 -10.70 3.76
N PRO A 88 19.91 -10.14 3.40
CA PRO A 88 20.08 -9.19 2.29
C PRO A 88 19.55 -9.69 0.94
N THR A 89 19.65 -11.00 0.67
CA THR A 89 19.13 -11.59 -0.57
C THR A 89 17.60 -11.50 -0.63
N LEU A 90 16.89 -11.80 0.47
CA LEU A 90 15.44 -11.69 0.52
C LEU A 90 14.99 -10.24 0.50
N GLN A 91 15.73 -9.35 1.16
CA GLN A 91 15.49 -7.90 1.08
C GLN A 91 15.59 -7.40 -0.36
N GLN A 92 16.62 -7.81 -1.09
CA GLN A 92 16.78 -7.43 -2.50
C GLN A 92 15.64 -7.97 -3.36
N GLN A 93 15.17 -9.20 -3.13
CA GLN A 93 14.01 -9.77 -3.82
C GLN A 93 12.75 -8.97 -3.53
N ALA A 94 12.49 -8.62 -2.26
CA ALA A 94 11.37 -7.81 -1.86
C ALA A 94 11.36 -6.44 -2.56
N MET A 95 12.51 -5.76 -2.56
CA MET A 95 12.65 -4.45 -3.19
C MET A 95 12.52 -4.52 -4.72
N ALA A 96 13.02 -5.58 -5.36
CA ALA A 96 12.86 -5.79 -6.79
C ALA A 96 11.38 -5.99 -7.17
N LEU A 97 10.63 -6.77 -6.38
CA LEU A 97 9.21 -7.00 -6.61
C LEU A 97 8.37 -5.72 -6.41
N ILE A 98 8.72 -4.90 -5.40
CA ILE A 98 8.10 -3.58 -5.19
C ILE A 98 8.41 -2.65 -6.37
N ALA A 99 9.66 -2.63 -6.83
CA ALA A 99 10.04 -1.81 -7.99
C ALA A 99 9.25 -2.23 -9.24
N GLN A 100 9.08 -3.52 -9.49
CA GLN A 100 8.27 -4.03 -10.60
C GLN A 100 6.80 -3.59 -10.49
N ASN A 101 6.22 -3.66 -9.27
CA ASN A 101 4.88 -3.11 -9.03
C ASN A 101 4.78 -1.62 -9.40
N ASP A 102 5.77 -0.82 -9.00
CA ASP A 102 5.70 0.63 -9.14
C ASP A 102 6.01 1.10 -10.58
N THR A 103 6.92 0.43 -11.28
CA THR A 103 7.42 0.86 -12.60
C THR A 103 6.76 0.15 -13.78
N GLU A 104 6.34 -1.11 -13.62
CA GLU A 104 5.78 -1.92 -14.71
C GLU A 104 4.27 -2.10 -14.53
N PHE A 105 3.81 -2.57 -13.37
CA PHE A 105 2.40 -2.86 -13.14
C PHE A 105 1.54 -1.59 -13.00
N LYS A 106 2.00 -0.62 -12.21
CA LYS A 106 1.19 0.58 -11.89
C LYS A 106 0.78 1.40 -13.12
N PRO A 107 1.61 1.58 -14.15
CA PRO A 107 1.18 2.25 -15.39
C PRO A 107 0.02 1.52 -16.09
N TRP A 108 0.02 0.19 -16.12
CA TRP A 108 -1.06 -0.60 -16.69
C TRP A 108 -2.32 -0.58 -15.83
N LEU A 109 -2.16 -0.65 -14.52
CA LEU A 109 -3.26 -0.46 -13.57
C LEU A 109 -3.99 0.87 -13.77
N ASP A 110 -3.23 1.97 -13.99
CA ASP A 110 -3.84 3.28 -14.25
C ASP A 110 -4.61 3.31 -15.57
N LYS A 111 -4.04 2.76 -16.63
CA LYS A 111 -4.72 2.66 -17.91
C LYS A 111 -5.97 1.77 -17.83
N TYR A 112 -5.89 0.64 -17.11
CA TYR A 112 -7.04 -0.24 -16.88
C TYR A 112 -8.16 0.49 -16.12
N LYS A 113 -7.80 1.18 -15.01
CA LYS A 113 -8.77 1.89 -14.18
C LYS A 113 -9.43 3.10 -14.87
N TYR A 114 -8.73 3.73 -15.80
CA TYR A 114 -9.14 4.93 -16.50
C TYR A 114 -9.13 4.69 -18.03
N ALA A 115 -9.61 3.52 -18.46
CA ALA A 115 -9.60 3.12 -19.86
C ALA A 115 -10.36 4.11 -20.77
N ASP A 116 -11.35 4.80 -20.21
CA ASP A 116 -12.08 5.89 -20.86
C ASP A 116 -11.18 7.06 -21.30
N ARG A 117 -10.00 7.22 -20.71
CA ARG A 117 -9.00 8.25 -21.03
C ARG A 117 -7.90 7.75 -21.97
N HIS A 118 -7.91 6.48 -22.31
CA HIS A 118 -6.92 5.78 -23.11
C HIS A 118 -7.58 5.01 -24.26
N PRO A 119 -8.10 5.73 -25.27
CA PRO A 119 -8.89 5.14 -26.36
C PRO A 119 -8.06 4.30 -27.34
N GLU A 120 -6.74 4.20 -27.18
CA GLU A 120 -5.83 3.45 -28.06
C GLU A 120 -6.12 1.94 -28.02
N HIS A 121 -6.60 1.43 -26.87
CA HIS A 121 -7.00 0.05 -26.67
C HIS A 121 -8.23 -0.05 -25.76
N ASP A 122 -8.89 -1.19 -25.77
CA ASP A 122 -10.00 -1.46 -24.87
C ASP A 122 -9.51 -1.78 -23.43
N GLU A 123 -10.45 -1.76 -22.50
CA GLU A 123 -10.20 -2.07 -21.08
C GLU A 123 -9.58 -3.45 -20.89
N SER A 124 -10.02 -4.45 -21.68
CA SER A 124 -9.53 -5.82 -21.57
C SER A 124 -8.07 -5.94 -21.96
N TYR A 125 -7.59 -5.14 -22.91
CA TYR A 125 -6.17 -5.08 -23.27
C TYR A 125 -5.33 -4.56 -22.10
N TYR A 126 -5.73 -3.45 -21.48
CA TYR A 126 -4.99 -2.88 -20.34
C TYR A 126 -5.00 -3.81 -19.14
N ARG A 127 -6.10 -4.50 -18.90
CA ARG A 127 -6.20 -5.55 -17.90
C ARG A 127 -5.19 -6.66 -18.17
N ALA A 128 -5.15 -7.19 -19.41
CA ALA A 128 -4.24 -8.27 -19.78
C ALA A 128 -2.76 -7.88 -19.60
N GLN A 129 -2.40 -6.61 -19.81
CA GLN A 129 -1.05 -6.14 -19.50
C GLN A 129 -0.78 -6.17 -18.00
N GLY A 130 -1.73 -5.73 -17.17
CA GLY A 130 -1.61 -5.81 -15.71
C GLY A 130 -1.59 -7.24 -15.18
N GLU A 131 -2.31 -8.18 -15.82
CA GLU A 131 -2.33 -9.61 -15.45
C GLU A 131 -0.93 -10.24 -15.47
N GLN A 132 0.00 -9.74 -16.27
CA GLN A 132 1.38 -10.25 -16.32
C GLN A 132 2.04 -10.17 -14.94
N PHE A 133 1.87 -9.06 -14.23
CA PHE A 133 2.38 -8.91 -12.87
C PHE A 133 1.59 -9.79 -11.87
N ILE A 134 0.28 -9.90 -12.03
CA ILE A 134 -0.54 -10.81 -11.18
C ILE A 134 -0.05 -12.26 -11.33
N GLN A 135 0.34 -12.70 -12.54
CA GLN A 135 0.93 -14.02 -12.78
C GLN A 135 2.30 -14.17 -12.06
N VAL A 136 3.09 -13.10 -11.96
CA VAL A 136 4.33 -13.14 -11.16
C VAL A 136 3.99 -13.40 -9.70
N LEU A 137 3.04 -12.66 -9.12
CA LEU A 137 2.62 -12.86 -7.73
C LEU A 137 2.06 -14.26 -7.50
N GLU A 138 1.21 -14.76 -8.40
CA GLU A 138 0.63 -16.11 -8.31
C GLU A 138 1.72 -17.18 -8.24
N ARG A 139 2.76 -17.07 -9.07
CA ARG A 139 3.92 -17.98 -9.03
C ARG A 139 4.71 -17.86 -7.73
N GLN A 140 4.97 -16.63 -7.23
CA GLN A 140 5.68 -16.42 -5.96
C GLN A 140 4.91 -17.08 -4.80
N LEU A 141 3.61 -16.85 -4.74
CA LEU A 141 2.76 -17.43 -3.71
C LEU A 141 2.70 -18.98 -3.80
N ALA A 142 2.79 -19.55 -4.99
CA ALA A 142 2.83 -21.00 -5.19
C ALA A 142 4.10 -21.63 -4.58
N HIS A 143 5.25 -20.93 -4.59
CA HIS A 143 6.50 -21.42 -4.00
C HIS A 143 6.47 -21.46 -2.47
N SER A 144 5.58 -20.72 -1.81
CA SER A 144 5.42 -20.74 -0.36
C SER A 144 4.84 -22.05 0.21
N GLY A 145 4.59 -23.07 -0.65
CA GLY A 145 4.02 -24.37 -0.26
C GLY A 145 2.51 -24.35 0.04
N ALA A 146 1.86 -23.23 -0.23
CA ALA A 146 0.44 -23.03 0.08
C ALA A 146 -0.52 -23.76 -0.89
N LEU A 147 -0.02 -24.37 -1.96
CA LEU A 147 -0.81 -25.21 -2.86
C LEU A 147 -1.29 -26.50 -2.19
N THR A 148 -0.51 -27.04 -1.26
CA THR A 148 -0.77 -28.31 -0.55
C THR A 148 -1.42 -28.11 0.82
N ASP A 149 -1.36 -26.92 1.37
CA ASP A 149 -1.90 -26.60 2.70
C ASP A 149 -2.61 -25.24 2.68
N GLN A 150 -3.93 -25.28 2.68
CA GLN A 150 -4.78 -24.07 2.64
C GLN A 150 -4.74 -23.29 3.96
N THR A 151 -4.18 -23.85 5.03
CA THR A 151 -4.04 -23.17 6.33
C THR A 151 -2.78 -22.32 6.42
N LYS A 152 -1.82 -22.52 5.52
CA LYS A 152 -0.58 -21.74 5.51
C LYS A 152 -0.83 -20.27 5.12
N HIS A 153 -0.14 -19.39 5.81
CA HIS A 153 -0.06 -17.99 5.43
C HIS A 153 0.61 -17.85 4.06
N LEU A 154 0.00 -17.02 3.22
CA LEU A 154 0.52 -16.66 1.90
C LEU A 154 1.37 -15.42 2.04
N SER A 155 2.63 -15.50 1.62
CA SER A 155 3.58 -14.41 1.61
C SER A 155 4.38 -14.39 0.32
N LEU A 156 4.76 -13.20 -0.14
CA LEU A 156 5.40 -13.00 -1.45
C LEU A 156 6.89 -13.40 -1.46
N ILE A 157 7.57 -13.36 -0.33
CA ILE A 157 9.05 -13.51 -0.30
C ILE A 157 9.48 -14.78 0.42
N ASN A 158 8.97 -15.03 1.62
CA ASN A 158 9.32 -16.18 2.45
C ASN A 158 8.08 -16.72 3.17
N ASP A 159 8.24 -17.37 4.32
CA ASP A 159 7.16 -17.94 5.12
C ASP A 159 6.42 -16.93 6.02
N ARG A 160 6.83 -15.66 6.00
CA ARG A 160 6.23 -14.56 6.76
C ARG A 160 5.98 -13.35 5.86
N HIS A 161 4.98 -12.54 6.20
CA HIS A 161 4.77 -11.28 5.52
C HIS A 161 6.00 -10.37 5.66
N SER A 162 6.30 -9.66 4.61
CA SER A 162 7.42 -8.73 4.49
C SER A 162 6.95 -7.36 4.01
N ILE A 163 7.88 -6.42 3.91
CA ILE A 163 7.61 -5.12 3.30
C ILE A 163 6.98 -5.25 1.90
N ALA A 164 7.32 -6.30 1.13
CA ALA A 164 6.75 -6.52 -0.20
C ALA A 164 5.24 -6.74 -0.15
N ASP A 165 4.77 -7.55 0.79
CA ASP A 165 3.34 -7.83 0.95
C ASP A 165 2.56 -6.55 1.20
N TYR A 166 2.98 -5.77 2.18
CA TYR A 166 2.30 -4.53 2.58
C TYR A 166 2.45 -3.39 1.58
N ALA A 167 3.56 -3.36 0.84
CA ALA A 167 3.77 -2.35 -0.19
C ALA A 167 2.97 -2.60 -1.47
N ILE A 168 2.66 -3.86 -1.79
CA ILE A 168 2.08 -4.26 -3.08
C ILE A 168 0.55 -4.42 -2.99
N PHE A 169 0.02 -5.03 -1.90
CA PHE A 169 -1.41 -5.38 -1.88
C PHE A 169 -2.38 -4.20 -2.09
N PRO A 170 -2.10 -2.93 -1.70
CA PRO A 170 -3.00 -1.82 -1.99
C PRO A 170 -3.23 -1.59 -3.50
N PHE A 171 -2.23 -1.89 -4.32
CA PHE A 171 -2.30 -1.76 -5.78
C PHE A 171 -3.06 -2.94 -6.40
N ILE A 172 -2.82 -4.16 -5.90
CA ILE A 172 -3.57 -5.35 -6.33
C ILE A 172 -5.05 -5.19 -5.94
N ARG A 173 -5.33 -4.65 -4.74
CA ARG A 173 -6.68 -4.28 -4.36
C ARG A 173 -7.31 -3.29 -5.34
N GLN A 174 -6.57 -2.26 -5.75
CA GLN A 174 -7.09 -1.29 -6.72
C GLN A 174 -7.40 -1.95 -8.06
N PHE A 175 -6.54 -2.86 -8.55
CA PHE A 175 -6.73 -3.62 -9.77
C PHE A 175 -7.98 -4.52 -9.69
N ALA A 176 -8.11 -5.29 -8.63
CA ALA A 176 -9.26 -6.16 -8.39
C ALA A 176 -10.59 -5.39 -8.35
N HIS A 177 -10.58 -4.16 -7.82
CA HIS A 177 -11.79 -3.35 -7.68
C HIS A 177 -12.17 -2.56 -8.95
N VAL A 178 -11.45 -2.69 -10.05
CA VAL A 178 -11.91 -2.18 -11.35
C VAL A 178 -13.06 -3.05 -11.84
N ASP A 179 -12.90 -4.38 -11.80
CA ASP A 179 -13.95 -5.37 -12.12
C ASP A 179 -13.87 -6.56 -11.16
N LEU A 180 -14.65 -6.51 -10.09
CA LEU A 180 -14.71 -7.58 -9.09
C LEU A 180 -15.33 -8.88 -9.64
N THR A 181 -16.20 -8.79 -10.63
CA THR A 181 -16.83 -9.98 -11.24
C THR A 181 -15.78 -10.78 -11.99
N TRP A 182 -15.02 -10.11 -12.83
CA TRP A 182 -13.89 -10.73 -13.50
C TRP A 182 -12.84 -11.24 -12.51
N TRP A 183 -12.44 -10.40 -11.53
CA TRP A 183 -11.43 -10.77 -10.54
C TRP A 183 -11.75 -12.06 -9.82
N ASN A 184 -13.00 -12.23 -9.37
CA ASN A 184 -13.43 -13.42 -8.62
C ASN A 184 -13.44 -14.70 -9.46
N SER A 185 -13.47 -14.59 -10.80
CA SER A 185 -13.42 -15.72 -11.74
C SER A 185 -12.05 -15.91 -12.40
N ALA A 186 -11.12 -14.98 -12.16
CA ALA A 186 -9.79 -14.99 -12.78
C ALA A 186 -8.93 -16.18 -12.27
N PRO A 187 -8.01 -16.71 -13.08
CA PRO A 187 -7.21 -17.89 -12.74
C PRO A 187 -6.03 -17.59 -11.81
N PHE A 188 -6.29 -16.82 -10.72
CA PHE A 188 -5.29 -16.38 -9.75
C PHE A 188 -5.72 -16.69 -8.31
N PRO A 189 -6.00 -17.97 -7.96
CA PRO A 189 -6.62 -18.33 -6.68
C PRO A 189 -5.74 -18.00 -5.47
N LEU A 190 -4.42 -18.10 -5.59
CA LEU A 190 -3.50 -17.77 -4.48
C LEU A 190 -3.44 -16.27 -4.25
N THR A 191 -3.34 -15.48 -5.32
CA THR A 191 -3.34 -14.01 -5.23
C THR A 191 -4.67 -13.49 -4.69
N GLN A 192 -5.80 -14.09 -5.08
CA GLN A 192 -7.12 -13.76 -4.52
C GLN A 192 -7.19 -14.05 -3.03
N ARG A 193 -6.68 -15.23 -2.57
CA ARG A 193 -6.65 -15.61 -1.16
C ARG A 193 -5.72 -14.70 -0.35
N TRP A 194 -4.52 -14.42 -0.87
CA TRP A 194 -3.57 -13.50 -0.27
C TRP A 194 -4.14 -12.08 -0.15
N LEU A 195 -4.74 -11.56 -1.20
CA LEU A 195 -5.38 -10.24 -1.18
C LEU A 195 -6.51 -10.18 -0.16
N ARG A 196 -7.37 -11.20 -0.12
CA ARG A 196 -8.49 -11.28 0.84
C ARG A 196 -7.98 -11.24 2.28
N HIS A 197 -6.96 -12.04 2.60
CA HIS A 197 -6.33 -12.02 3.92
C HIS A 197 -5.90 -10.60 4.34
N HIS A 198 -5.24 -9.87 3.45
CA HIS A 198 -4.82 -8.51 3.75
C HIS A 198 -5.97 -7.52 3.92
N ILE A 199 -6.98 -7.55 3.05
CA ILE A 199 -8.10 -6.59 3.12
C ILE A 199 -9.06 -6.88 4.28
N GLU A 200 -9.12 -8.10 4.79
CA GLU A 200 -9.91 -8.49 5.96
C GLU A 200 -9.13 -8.31 7.27
N SER A 201 -7.85 -8.00 7.21
CA SER A 201 -7.01 -7.84 8.39
C SER A 201 -7.42 -6.62 9.24
N PRO A 202 -7.30 -6.71 10.59
CA PRO A 202 -7.51 -5.56 11.46
C PRO A 202 -6.64 -4.35 11.08
N LEU A 203 -5.41 -4.60 10.62
CA LEU A 203 -4.49 -3.57 10.15
C LEU A 203 -5.07 -2.78 8.97
N PHE A 204 -5.61 -3.48 7.95
CA PHE A 204 -6.20 -2.79 6.81
C PHE A 204 -7.49 -2.07 7.17
N ILE A 205 -8.31 -2.65 8.02
CA ILE A 205 -9.53 -1.99 8.52
C ILE A 205 -9.16 -0.67 9.21
N ALA A 206 -8.13 -0.67 10.08
CA ALA A 206 -7.66 0.52 10.79
C ALA A 206 -7.17 1.63 9.85
N ILE A 207 -6.42 1.30 8.78
CA ILE A 207 -5.98 2.33 7.82
C ILE A 207 -7.11 2.89 6.96
N MET A 208 -8.26 2.23 6.94
CA MET A 208 -9.43 2.60 6.14
C MET A 208 -10.48 3.38 6.93
N ASP A 209 -10.21 3.76 8.16
CA ASP A 209 -11.07 4.66 8.94
C ASP A 209 -11.31 5.98 8.20
N LYS A 210 -12.52 6.50 8.34
CA LYS A 210 -12.95 7.74 7.72
C LYS A 210 -12.68 8.91 8.65
N TYR A 211 -11.93 9.87 8.16
CA TYR A 211 -11.67 11.14 8.84
C TYR A 211 -12.33 12.29 8.10
N PRO A 212 -12.86 13.30 8.80
CA PRO A 212 -13.22 14.58 8.18
C PRO A 212 -12.02 15.18 7.45
N THR A 213 -12.28 15.89 6.35
CA THR A 213 -11.19 16.53 5.62
C THR A 213 -10.59 17.67 6.42
N TRP A 214 -9.26 17.81 6.34
CA TRP A 214 -8.55 18.83 7.12
C TRP A 214 -8.97 20.26 6.74
N LEU A 215 -9.21 20.54 5.45
CA LEU A 215 -9.67 21.86 5.00
C LEU A 215 -11.03 22.26 5.57
N GLU A 216 -11.92 21.29 5.79
CA GLU A 216 -13.26 21.56 6.32
C GLU A 216 -13.27 21.60 7.85
N SER A 217 -12.49 20.74 8.50
CA SER A 217 -12.53 20.56 9.95
C SER A 217 -11.46 21.36 10.71
N GLY A 218 -10.34 21.68 10.06
CA GLY A 218 -9.14 22.21 10.73
C GLY A 218 -8.44 21.21 11.65
N ILE A 219 -8.93 19.95 11.71
CA ILE A 219 -8.50 18.95 12.70
C ILE A 219 -7.44 18.03 12.10
N SER A 220 -6.30 17.90 12.76
CA SER A 220 -5.34 16.82 12.53
C SER A 220 -5.67 15.69 13.50
N HIS A 221 -5.84 14.48 12.98
CA HIS A 221 -6.20 13.31 13.79
C HIS A 221 -4.95 12.55 14.22
N THR A 222 -4.90 12.07 15.45
CA THR A 222 -3.85 11.15 15.88
C THR A 222 -4.02 9.82 15.16
N PHE A 223 -2.97 9.40 14.43
CA PHE A 223 -2.93 8.14 13.71
C PHE A 223 -1.69 7.36 14.14
N GLY A 224 -1.88 6.18 14.72
CA GLY A 224 -0.80 5.38 15.32
C GLY A 224 -1.34 4.18 16.10
N PRO A 225 -0.51 3.51 16.90
CA PRO A 225 -0.79 2.21 17.53
C PRO A 225 -1.95 2.18 18.55
N ASN A 226 -2.47 3.33 19.00
CA ASN A 226 -3.67 3.42 19.85
C ASN A 226 -4.99 3.13 19.08
N ILE A 227 -4.92 2.98 17.76
CA ILE A 227 -5.98 2.35 16.97
C ILE A 227 -5.84 0.86 17.25
N ALA A 228 -6.77 0.28 18.02
CA ALA A 228 -6.73 -1.09 18.55
C ALA A 228 -6.32 -2.12 17.47
N ILE A 229 -5.03 -2.38 17.37
CA ILE A 229 -4.47 -3.50 16.62
C ILE A 229 -4.06 -4.52 17.68
N ASN A 230 -5.03 -5.25 18.20
CA ASN A 230 -4.75 -6.47 18.89
C ASN A 230 -4.45 -7.51 17.80
N GLU A 231 -3.17 -7.96 17.81
CA GLU A 231 -2.63 -9.08 17.04
C GLU A 231 -2.33 -8.79 15.55
N CYS A 232 -1.05 -8.43 15.32
CA CYS A 232 -0.40 -8.81 14.07
C CYS A 232 0.02 -10.28 14.20
N PRO A 233 -0.47 -11.24 13.38
CA PRO A 233 -0.02 -12.62 13.43
C PRO A 233 1.42 -12.79 12.93
#